data_766da12a1e0c7747ed1192755e41ec01
#
_entry.id   766da12a1e0c7747ed1192755e41ec01
#
_cell.length_a   1.000
_cell.length_b   1.000
_cell.length_c   1.000
_cell.angle_alpha   90.00
_cell.angle_beta   90.00
_cell.angle_gamma   90.00
#
_symmetry.space_group_name_H-M   'P 1'
#
loop_
_entity.id
_entity.type
_entity.pdbx_description
1 polymer ?
#
loop_
_entity_poly.entity_id
_entity_poly.type
_entity_poly.pdbx_seq_one_letter_code
_entity_poly.pdbx_strand_id
1 'polypeptide(L)'
;MILKGRAKEENIYSSSQSYFYQYDSEYRSGIRDWSFRTDFDYTPIPSHHIKFGVEYLYHTFRPETNTSKMKEEENGVTEQDTLYNSISNSYLHGHEASVYAEDNFDIGSRTSLNAGVHISLFNTQGKNYFSIQPRLSVHYRFDHGFSVKASFSQMAQYVHQLSSTPLAMPTDLWVPITKNIRPMRANQYSLGGYYTGIRGWEFSIEGYYKQMRNVLEYQNGVSFFGSSTNWEEKVEMGKGRSMGIEFMAQKTIGKTTGWLAYTLAKADRQ
;
A
#
# COMPACT_ATOMS: atom_id res chain seq x y z
N MET A 1 14.67 5.29 7.56
CA MET A 1 14.29 6.23 8.61
C MET A 1 14.94 5.80 9.91
N ILE A 2 15.46 6.73 10.70
CA ILE A 2 16.11 6.46 11.99
C ILE A 2 15.35 7.28 13.03
N LEU A 3 14.79 6.62 14.02
CA LEU A 3 14.20 7.25 15.19
C LEU A 3 15.09 7.00 16.40
N LYS A 4 15.38 8.06 17.15
CA LYS A 4 16.11 7.97 18.41
C LYS A 4 15.25 8.61 19.48
N GLY A 5 14.92 7.86 20.52
CA GLY A 5 14.27 8.34 21.73
C GLY A 5 15.22 8.24 22.91
N ARG A 6 15.27 9.28 23.72
CA ARG A 6 15.98 9.28 25.01
C ARG A 6 15.01 9.78 26.06
N ALA A 7 14.79 9.01 27.09
CA ALA A 7 14.11 9.44 28.31
C ALA A 7 15.11 9.43 29.47
N LYS A 8 15.12 10.51 30.23
CA LYS A 8 15.90 10.64 31.45
C LYS A 8 14.96 11.12 32.55
N GLU A 9 14.84 10.34 33.59
CA GLU A 9 14.05 10.72 34.76
C GLU A 9 14.96 10.77 35.99
N GLU A 10 14.97 11.89 36.70
CA GLU A 10 15.74 12.13 37.89
C GLU A 10 14.75 12.46 39.00
N ASN A 11 14.48 11.52 39.91
CA ASN A 11 13.63 11.72 41.07
C ASN A 11 14.48 11.98 42.33
N ILE A 12 14.42 13.19 42.86
CA ILE A 12 15.05 13.55 44.13
C ILE A 12 13.98 13.53 45.22
N TYR A 13 13.95 12.45 46.01
CA TYR A 13 13.20 12.39 47.26
C TYR A 13 14.13 12.64 48.46
N SER A 14 13.64 13.38 49.44
CA SER A 14 14.35 13.96 50.55
C SER A 14 14.87 12.98 51.59
N SER A 15 15.70 12.06 51.23
CA SER A 15 16.61 11.33 52.11
C SER A 15 17.70 10.68 51.26
N SER A 16 18.76 11.42 51.00
CA SER A 16 20.11 10.99 50.50
C SER A 16 20.20 9.79 49.52
N GLN A 17 19.13 9.37 48.88
CA GLN A 17 19.12 8.37 47.84
C GLN A 17 18.92 9.05 46.50
N SER A 18 19.89 8.86 45.58
CA SER A 18 19.80 9.30 44.20
C SER A 18 19.49 8.09 43.30
N TYR A 19 18.39 8.18 42.52
CA TYR A 19 18.02 7.18 41.54
C TYR A 19 18.19 7.78 40.14
N PHE A 20 18.91 7.07 39.27
CA PHE A 20 19.11 7.47 37.89
C PHE A 20 18.64 6.37 36.95
N TYR A 21 17.72 6.72 36.04
CA TYR A 21 17.21 5.84 35.00
C TYR A 21 17.46 6.45 33.64
N GLN A 22 18.10 5.67 32.76
CA GLN A 22 18.31 6.07 31.36
C GLN A 22 17.84 4.97 30.43
N TYR A 23 16.93 5.34 29.51
CA TYR A 23 16.47 4.47 28.45
C TYR A 23 16.76 5.14 27.10
N ASP A 24 17.61 4.51 26.30
CA ASP A 24 17.89 4.89 24.93
C ASP A 24 17.31 3.84 23.98
N SER A 25 16.49 4.24 23.03
CA SER A 25 15.94 3.36 22.02
C SER A 25 16.20 3.90 20.61
N GLU A 26 16.70 3.04 19.73
CA GLU A 26 16.91 3.35 18.33
C GLU A 26 16.20 2.34 17.44
N TYR A 27 15.25 2.83 16.63
CA TYR A 27 14.51 2.04 15.65
C TYR A 27 14.96 2.41 14.23
N ARG A 28 15.29 1.41 13.41
CA ARG A 28 15.67 1.60 12.01
C ARG A 28 14.88 0.66 11.13
N SER A 29 14.23 1.21 10.10
CA SER A 29 13.54 0.49 9.04
C SER A 29 13.79 1.17 7.70
N GLY A 30 13.70 0.44 6.61
CA GLY A 30 13.85 1.04 5.28
C GLY A 30 13.69 0.05 4.14
N ILE A 31 13.43 0.61 2.97
CA ILE A 31 13.42 -0.07 1.69
C ILE A 31 14.31 0.69 0.71
N ARG A 32 15.03 -0.03 -0.14
CA ARG A 32 15.78 0.51 -1.27
C ARG A 32 15.45 -0.31 -2.49
N ASP A 33 15.03 0.39 -3.55
CA ASP A 33 14.63 -0.22 -4.80
C ASP A 33 15.54 0.24 -5.94
N TRP A 34 15.82 -0.69 -6.84
CA TRP A 34 16.36 -0.43 -8.16
C TRP A 34 15.32 -0.88 -9.17
N SER A 35 14.95 0.01 -10.08
CA SER A 35 13.93 -0.26 -11.08
C SER A 35 14.45 -0.03 -12.49
N PHE A 36 14.03 -0.91 -13.39
CA PHE A 36 14.15 -0.74 -14.83
C PHE A 36 12.77 -0.94 -15.43
N ARG A 37 12.34 0.01 -16.27
CA ARG A 37 11.06 -0.05 -16.96
C ARG A 37 11.19 0.44 -18.39
N THR A 38 10.50 -0.25 -19.30
CA THR A 38 10.37 0.16 -20.70
C THR A 38 8.93 -0.04 -21.13
N ASP A 39 8.34 1.02 -21.68
CA ASP A 39 6.98 1.05 -22.18
C ASP A 39 6.98 1.36 -23.67
N PHE A 40 6.09 0.71 -24.42
CA PHE A 40 5.86 0.89 -25.83
C PHE A 40 4.41 1.28 -26.08
N ASP A 41 4.23 2.18 -27.02
CA ASP A 41 2.93 2.69 -27.47
C ASP A 41 2.84 2.45 -28.97
N TYR A 42 1.83 1.71 -29.43
CA TYR A 42 1.69 1.30 -30.80
C TYR A 42 0.25 1.43 -31.30
N THR A 43 0.06 2.21 -32.33
CA THR A 43 -1.25 2.45 -32.95
C THR A 43 -1.24 1.93 -34.38
N PRO A 44 -1.53 0.62 -34.59
CA PRO A 44 -1.51 0.01 -35.92
C PRO A 44 -2.57 0.60 -36.87
N ILE A 45 -3.73 0.90 -36.32
CA ILE A 45 -4.86 1.54 -36.99
C ILE A 45 -5.57 2.48 -36.00
N PRO A 46 -6.33 3.49 -36.45
CA PRO A 46 -6.94 4.48 -35.56
C PRO A 46 -7.87 3.94 -34.47
N SER A 47 -8.44 2.75 -34.67
CA SER A 47 -9.33 2.11 -33.68
C SER A 47 -8.61 1.28 -32.61
N HIS A 48 -7.29 1.06 -32.73
CA HIS A 48 -6.50 0.28 -31.78
C HIS A 48 -5.34 1.09 -31.25
N HIS A 49 -5.24 1.16 -29.93
CA HIS A 49 -4.14 1.80 -29.24
C HIS A 49 -3.56 0.83 -28.23
N ILE A 50 -2.50 0.15 -28.64
CA ILE A 50 -1.87 -0.95 -27.89
C ILE A 50 -0.72 -0.38 -27.06
N LYS A 51 -0.74 -0.65 -25.76
CA LYS A 51 0.36 -0.36 -24.84
C LYS A 51 0.89 -1.65 -24.27
N PHE A 52 2.21 -1.80 -24.28
CA PHE A 52 2.85 -2.96 -23.66
C PHE A 52 4.21 -2.56 -23.08
N GLY A 53 4.67 -3.33 -22.11
CA GLY A 53 5.94 -3.01 -21.48
C GLY A 53 6.43 -4.12 -20.58
N VAL A 54 7.64 -3.90 -20.09
CA VAL A 54 8.33 -4.76 -19.14
C VAL A 54 8.86 -3.92 -18.00
N GLU A 55 8.82 -4.47 -16.79
CA GLU A 55 9.35 -3.83 -15.59
C GLU A 55 10.11 -4.87 -14.77
N TYR A 56 11.22 -4.45 -14.21
CA TYR A 56 11.98 -5.22 -13.26
C TYR A 56 12.34 -4.34 -12.07
N LEU A 57 12.04 -4.84 -10.85
CA LEU A 57 12.42 -4.20 -9.60
C LEU A 57 13.26 -5.15 -8.76
N TYR A 58 14.33 -4.62 -8.21
CA TYR A 58 15.11 -5.27 -7.19
C TYR A 58 14.95 -4.53 -5.88
N HIS A 59 14.33 -5.20 -4.91
CA HIS A 59 14.02 -4.66 -3.59
C HIS A 59 15.04 -5.13 -2.56
N THR A 60 15.50 -4.21 -1.73
CA THR A 60 16.27 -4.50 -0.53
C THR A 60 15.53 -3.94 0.66
N PHE A 61 15.00 -4.81 1.49
CA PHE A 61 14.27 -4.46 2.71
C PHE A 61 15.19 -4.57 3.91
N ARG A 62 15.08 -3.61 4.78
CA ARG A 62 15.57 -3.66 6.15
C ARG A 62 14.36 -3.59 7.07
N PRO A 63 13.77 -4.75 7.45
CA PRO A 63 12.47 -4.76 8.09
C PRO A 63 12.50 -4.06 9.44
N GLU A 64 13.39 -4.45 10.33
CA GLU A 64 13.43 -3.89 11.67
C GLU A 64 14.82 -4.04 12.29
N THR A 65 15.35 -2.97 12.85
CA THR A 65 16.42 -3.02 13.84
C THR A 65 15.97 -2.19 15.03
N ASN A 66 15.82 -2.83 16.18
CA ASN A 66 15.53 -2.14 17.43
C ASN A 66 16.72 -2.38 18.37
N THR A 67 17.34 -1.31 18.82
CA THR A 67 18.40 -1.33 19.83
C THR A 67 17.92 -0.50 20.99
N SER A 68 17.76 -1.11 22.15
CA SER A 68 17.43 -0.39 23.38
C SER A 68 18.46 -0.66 24.47
N LYS A 69 18.91 0.41 25.10
CA LYS A 69 19.81 0.38 26.23
C LYS A 69 19.08 0.91 27.44
N MET A 70 19.07 0.14 28.50
CA MET A 70 18.51 0.50 29.79
C MET A 70 19.63 0.53 30.83
N LYS A 71 19.76 1.64 31.53
CA LYS A 71 20.72 1.81 32.62
C LYS A 71 19.99 2.32 33.86
N GLU A 72 20.16 1.60 34.95
CA GLU A 72 19.66 1.96 36.28
C GLU A 72 20.84 2.13 37.23
N GLU A 73 20.90 3.24 37.94
CA GLU A 73 21.88 3.50 38.97
C GLU A 73 21.14 3.95 40.25
N GLU A 74 21.46 3.32 41.37
CA GLU A 74 21.02 3.73 42.68
C GLU A 74 22.24 4.14 43.52
N ASN A 75 22.21 5.38 44.06
CA ASN A 75 23.29 5.95 44.86
C ASN A 75 24.68 5.89 44.19
N GLY A 76 24.73 6.04 42.85
CA GLY A 76 25.96 5.98 42.06
C GLY A 76 26.47 4.57 41.80
N VAL A 77 25.72 3.51 42.20
CA VAL A 77 26.01 2.14 41.89
C VAL A 77 25.13 1.68 40.72
N THR A 78 25.72 1.13 39.68
CA THR A 78 24.96 0.60 38.52
C THR A 78 24.28 -0.70 38.93
N GLU A 79 22.98 -0.70 39.10
CA GLU A 79 22.17 -1.89 39.40
C GLU A 79 21.89 -2.69 38.12
N GLN A 80 21.67 -2.00 36.99
CA GLN A 80 21.40 -2.64 35.70
C GLN A 80 21.97 -1.83 34.54
N ASP A 81 22.76 -2.47 33.68
CA ASP A 81 23.19 -1.95 32.37
C ASP A 81 22.92 -3.03 31.33
N THR A 82 21.75 -2.99 30.69
CA THR A 82 21.30 -4.03 29.77
C THR A 82 21.11 -3.44 28.39
N LEU A 83 21.79 -4.05 27.42
CA LEU A 83 21.64 -3.75 26.01
C LEU A 83 20.72 -4.84 25.37
N TYR A 84 19.52 -4.44 25.03
CA TYR A 84 18.62 -5.26 24.22
C TYR A 84 18.89 -4.98 22.76
N ASN A 85 19.47 -5.93 22.07
CA ASN A 85 19.71 -5.87 20.63
C ASN A 85 18.77 -6.84 19.93
N SER A 86 17.65 -6.34 19.45
CA SER A 86 16.81 -7.06 18.49
C SER A 86 17.34 -6.76 17.08
N ILE A 87 18.55 -7.22 16.78
CA ILE A 87 19.11 -7.10 15.45
C ILE A 87 18.63 -8.27 14.62
N SER A 88 17.50 -8.10 13.94
CA SER A 88 17.28 -8.82 12.70
C SER A 88 18.19 -8.18 11.64
N ASN A 89 19.46 -8.54 11.64
CA ASN A 89 20.46 -8.01 10.69
C ASN A 89 20.29 -8.61 9.28
N SER A 90 19.21 -9.34 9.04
CA SER A 90 18.94 -9.99 7.77
C SER A 90 18.21 -9.03 6.85
N TYR A 91 18.93 -8.49 5.88
CA TYR A 91 18.31 -7.88 4.73
C TYR A 91 17.47 -8.93 4.00
N LEU A 92 16.24 -8.54 3.64
CA LEU A 92 15.42 -9.35 2.76
C LEU A 92 15.52 -8.78 1.35
N HIS A 93 15.68 -9.69 0.40
CA HIS A 93 15.78 -9.33 -1.01
C HIS A 93 14.56 -9.85 -1.76
N GLY A 94 14.02 -9.02 -2.65
CA GLY A 94 12.91 -9.37 -3.54
C GLY A 94 13.27 -9.01 -4.98
N HIS A 95 12.96 -9.91 -5.90
CA HIS A 95 13.04 -9.68 -7.34
C HIS A 95 11.63 -9.70 -7.90
N GLU A 96 11.18 -8.59 -8.46
CA GLU A 96 9.90 -8.49 -9.14
C GLU A 96 10.13 -8.25 -10.62
N ALA A 97 9.61 -9.14 -11.46
CA ALA A 97 9.61 -9.00 -12.90
C ALA A 97 8.19 -9.03 -13.41
N SER A 98 7.83 -8.11 -14.28
CA SER A 98 6.50 -8.06 -14.86
C SER A 98 6.51 -7.69 -16.33
N VAL A 99 5.48 -8.16 -17.02
CA VAL A 99 5.14 -7.78 -18.39
C VAL A 99 3.65 -7.44 -18.44
N TYR A 100 3.31 -6.47 -19.25
CA TYR A 100 1.91 -6.12 -19.47
C TYR A 100 1.65 -5.83 -20.94
N ALA A 101 0.40 -6.04 -21.35
CA ALA A 101 -0.15 -5.59 -22.61
C ALA A 101 -1.60 -5.18 -22.41
N GLU A 102 -1.99 -4.09 -23.05
CA GLU A 102 -3.38 -3.62 -23.07
C GLU A 102 -3.70 -3.02 -24.44
N ASP A 103 -4.95 -3.13 -24.87
CA ASP A 103 -5.48 -2.50 -26.07
C ASP A 103 -6.70 -1.65 -25.72
N ASN A 104 -6.66 -0.38 -26.13
CA ASN A 104 -7.82 0.48 -26.17
C ASN A 104 -8.41 0.38 -27.57
N PHE A 105 -9.56 -0.27 -27.67
CA PHE A 105 -10.22 -0.60 -28.90
C PHE A 105 -11.56 0.12 -29.04
N ASP A 106 -11.71 0.94 -30.10
CA ASP A 106 -12.94 1.63 -30.41
C ASP A 106 -13.81 0.83 -31.38
N ILE A 107 -15.01 0.44 -30.92
CA ILE A 107 -16.02 -0.29 -31.69
C ILE A 107 -17.06 0.72 -32.19
N GLY A 108 -16.86 1.18 -33.43
CA GLY A 108 -17.69 2.24 -34.00
C GLY A 108 -17.46 3.57 -33.26
N SER A 109 -18.48 4.45 -33.27
CA SER A 109 -18.38 5.79 -32.66
C SER A 109 -18.83 5.85 -31.19
N ARG A 110 -19.44 4.81 -30.67
CA ARG A 110 -20.12 4.83 -29.37
C ARG A 110 -19.48 3.98 -28.31
N THR A 111 -18.76 2.94 -28.67
CA THR A 111 -18.21 1.95 -27.72
C THR A 111 -16.70 2.00 -27.73
N SER A 112 -16.10 2.16 -26.54
CA SER A 112 -14.66 1.96 -26.32
C SER A 112 -14.45 0.82 -25.33
N LEU A 113 -13.57 -0.11 -25.69
CA LEU A 113 -13.17 -1.26 -24.88
C LEU A 113 -11.71 -1.09 -24.52
N ASN A 114 -11.36 -1.25 -23.25
CA ASN A 114 -9.98 -1.46 -22.81
C ASN A 114 -9.86 -2.87 -22.26
N ALA A 115 -8.99 -3.67 -22.85
CA ALA A 115 -8.70 -5.02 -22.39
C ALA A 115 -7.19 -5.18 -22.24
N GLY A 116 -6.76 -5.69 -21.08
CA GLY A 116 -5.34 -5.85 -20.80
C GLY A 116 -5.07 -6.96 -19.81
N VAL A 117 -3.81 -7.34 -19.76
CA VAL A 117 -3.27 -8.30 -18.80
C VAL A 117 -1.92 -7.83 -18.30
N HIS A 118 -1.71 -7.95 -17.01
CA HIS A 118 -0.42 -7.77 -16.36
C HIS A 118 -0.01 -9.10 -15.74
N ILE A 119 1.19 -9.56 -16.04
CA ILE A 119 1.74 -10.82 -15.54
C ILE A 119 2.97 -10.48 -14.73
N SER A 120 3.03 -10.95 -13.50
CA SER A 120 4.16 -10.68 -12.62
C SER A 120 4.68 -11.94 -11.93
N LEU A 121 5.99 -11.95 -11.72
CA LEU A 121 6.74 -12.95 -10.97
C LEU A 121 7.49 -12.23 -9.84
N PHE A 122 7.28 -12.66 -8.62
CA PHE A 122 8.02 -12.18 -7.46
C PHE A 122 8.80 -13.33 -6.82
N ASN A 123 10.11 -13.16 -6.70
CA ASN A 123 11.01 -14.11 -6.02
C ASN A 123 11.50 -13.52 -4.71
N THR A 124 11.37 -14.26 -3.64
CA THR A 124 11.89 -13.92 -2.31
C THR A 124 12.21 -15.18 -1.53
N GLN A 125 13.31 -15.21 -0.81
CA GLN A 125 13.75 -16.33 0.03
C GLN A 125 13.71 -17.70 -0.71
N GLY A 126 14.01 -17.71 -2.02
CA GLY A 126 13.97 -18.91 -2.86
C GLY A 126 12.57 -19.37 -3.28
N LYS A 127 11.51 -18.63 -2.93
CA LYS A 127 10.13 -18.93 -3.34
C LYS A 127 9.66 -17.98 -4.44
N ASN A 128 9.02 -18.55 -5.44
CA ASN A 128 8.44 -17.82 -6.56
C ASN A 128 6.92 -17.69 -6.39
N TYR A 129 6.41 -16.48 -6.63
CA TYR A 129 5.00 -16.16 -6.68
C TYR A 129 4.66 -15.61 -8.05
N PHE A 130 3.72 -16.27 -8.72
CA PHE A 130 3.25 -15.89 -10.04
C PHE A 130 1.83 -15.33 -9.97
N SER A 131 1.55 -14.28 -10.75
CA SER A 131 0.24 -13.63 -10.79
C SER A 131 -0.12 -13.23 -12.20
N ILE A 132 -1.37 -13.54 -12.60
CA ILE A 132 -2.01 -13.03 -13.80
C ILE A 132 -3.09 -12.07 -13.35
N GLN A 133 -3.07 -10.84 -13.87
CA GLN A 133 -3.89 -9.73 -13.42
C GLN A 133 -4.63 -9.13 -14.62
N PRO A 134 -5.76 -9.75 -15.03
CA PRO A 134 -6.59 -9.23 -16.11
C PRO A 134 -7.29 -7.93 -15.71
N ARG A 135 -7.49 -7.06 -16.69
CA ARG A 135 -8.27 -5.84 -16.58
C ARG A 135 -9.14 -5.66 -17.81
N LEU A 136 -10.35 -5.21 -17.60
CA LEU A 136 -11.33 -4.98 -18.64
C LEU A 136 -12.15 -3.75 -18.30
N SER A 137 -12.35 -2.85 -19.24
CA SER A 137 -13.35 -1.78 -19.09
C SER A 137 -14.07 -1.54 -20.40
N VAL A 138 -15.35 -1.26 -20.29
CA VAL A 138 -16.25 -0.93 -21.40
C VAL A 138 -16.85 0.42 -21.12
N HIS A 139 -16.79 1.31 -22.10
CA HIS A 139 -17.41 2.61 -22.07
C HIS A 139 -18.38 2.72 -23.25
N TYR A 140 -19.64 3.01 -22.98
CA TYR A 140 -20.67 3.20 -23.99
C TYR A 140 -21.26 4.62 -23.92
N ARG A 141 -21.25 5.32 -25.06
CA ARG A 141 -21.76 6.66 -25.23
C ARG A 141 -23.15 6.59 -25.86
N PHE A 142 -24.15 7.06 -25.13
CA PHE A 142 -25.50 7.27 -25.62
C PHE A 142 -25.61 8.64 -26.27
N ASP A 143 -26.75 8.89 -26.90
CA ASP A 143 -27.07 10.24 -27.42
C ASP A 143 -27.34 11.21 -26.25
N HIS A 144 -27.33 12.51 -26.55
CA HIS A 144 -27.63 13.58 -25.58
C HIS A 144 -26.63 13.73 -24.40
N GLY A 145 -25.39 13.27 -24.57
CA GLY A 145 -24.31 13.47 -23.60
C GLY A 145 -24.32 12.53 -22.38
N PHE A 146 -25.09 11.45 -22.45
CA PHE A 146 -25.06 10.40 -21.43
C PHE A 146 -24.07 9.30 -21.81
N SER A 147 -23.32 8.76 -20.84
CA SER A 147 -22.47 7.60 -21.04
C SER A 147 -22.38 6.71 -19.79
N VAL A 148 -22.04 5.45 -20.00
CA VAL A 148 -21.88 4.44 -18.94
C VAL A 148 -20.54 3.76 -19.11
N LYS A 149 -19.84 3.53 -17.99
CA LYS A 149 -18.58 2.79 -17.94
C LYS A 149 -18.70 1.66 -16.92
N ALA A 150 -18.30 0.46 -17.30
CA ALA A 150 -18.14 -0.67 -16.39
C ALA A 150 -16.70 -1.15 -16.44
N SER A 151 -16.13 -1.56 -15.30
CA SER A 151 -14.78 -2.09 -15.27
C SER A 151 -14.60 -3.21 -14.26
N PHE A 152 -13.65 -4.08 -14.58
CA PHE A 152 -13.12 -5.14 -13.74
C PHE A 152 -11.61 -5.11 -13.76
N SER A 153 -10.98 -5.28 -12.59
CA SER A 153 -9.54 -5.45 -12.50
C SER A 153 -9.16 -6.43 -11.39
N GLN A 154 -8.16 -7.25 -11.68
CA GLN A 154 -7.49 -8.08 -10.69
C GLN A 154 -6.10 -7.52 -10.44
N MET A 155 -5.68 -7.50 -9.16
CA MET A 155 -4.41 -6.92 -8.73
C MET A 155 -3.72 -7.87 -7.76
N ALA A 156 -2.38 -7.87 -7.77
CA ALA A 156 -1.53 -8.51 -6.79
C ALA A 156 -0.58 -7.47 -6.18
N GLN A 157 -0.26 -7.62 -4.90
CA GLN A 157 0.68 -6.74 -4.20
C GLN A 157 1.66 -7.59 -3.41
N TYR A 158 2.95 -7.29 -3.55
CA TYR A 158 4.05 -8.05 -2.96
C TYR A 158 4.77 -7.31 -1.84
N VAL A 159 4.58 -6.01 -1.74
CA VAL A 159 5.18 -5.14 -0.71
C VAL A 159 4.08 -4.51 0.11
N HIS A 160 4.20 -4.59 1.43
CA HIS A 160 3.19 -4.10 2.37
C HIS A 160 3.79 -3.05 3.30
N GLN A 161 3.01 -2.03 3.61
CA GLN A 161 3.27 -1.14 4.73
C GLN A 161 2.41 -1.63 5.90
N LEU A 162 3.08 -2.01 6.97
CA LEU A 162 2.44 -2.36 8.24
C LEU A 162 2.40 -1.12 9.13
N SER A 163 1.20 -0.76 9.58
CA SER A 163 0.99 0.34 10.52
C SER A 163 0.22 -0.16 11.73
N SER A 164 0.62 0.26 12.89
CA SER A 164 -0.06 -0.05 14.16
C SER A 164 -1.22 0.90 14.48
N THR A 165 -1.30 2.00 13.73
CA THR A 165 -2.32 3.05 13.92
C THR A 165 -2.88 3.52 12.58
N PRO A 166 -4.09 4.11 12.54
CA PRO A 166 -4.65 4.71 11.33
C PRO A 166 -3.84 5.91 10.80
N LEU A 167 -3.02 6.52 11.65
CA LEU A 167 -2.13 7.63 11.27
C LEU A 167 -0.78 7.06 10.86
N ALA A 168 -0.25 7.53 9.73
CA ALA A 168 1.10 7.18 9.29
C ALA A 168 2.11 7.60 10.36
N MET A 169 2.83 6.61 10.88
CA MET A 169 3.82 6.82 11.94
C MET A 169 5.22 6.53 11.40
N PRO A 170 6.23 7.19 11.97
CA PRO A 170 7.61 6.88 11.63
C PRO A 170 8.03 5.42 11.92
N THR A 171 7.24 4.71 12.71
CA THR A 171 7.40 3.29 13.04
C THR A 171 6.74 2.35 12.04
N ASP A 172 6.06 2.87 11.01
CA ASP A 172 5.47 2.05 9.96
C ASP A 172 6.55 1.25 9.23
N LEU A 173 6.29 -0.04 9.08
CA LEU A 173 7.25 -1.00 8.59
C LEU A 173 6.93 -1.41 7.16
N TRP A 174 7.91 -1.26 6.25
CA TRP A 174 7.81 -1.78 4.90
C TRP A 174 8.37 -3.19 4.83
N VAL A 175 7.52 -4.14 4.48
CA VAL A 175 7.86 -5.57 4.43
C VAL A 175 7.49 -6.18 3.08
N PRO A 176 8.31 -7.11 2.57
CA PRO A 176 7.93 -7.93 1.42
C PRO A 176 7.01 -9.07 1.86
N ILE A 177 6.37 -9.71 0.90
CA ILE A 177 5.93 -11.09 1.08
C ILE A 177 7.16 -11.98 1.32
N THR A 178 6.94 -13.10 1.99
CA THR A 178 8.00 -14.08 2.32
C THR A 178 7.55 -15.49 1.93
N LYS A 179 8.35 -16.49 2.23
CA LYS A 179 7.91 -17.88 2.05
C LYS A 179 6.64 -18.24 2.85
N ASN A 180 6.36 -17.51 3.95
CA ASN A 180 5.22 -17.72 4.83
C ASN A 180 4.07 -16.76 4.55
N ILE A 181 4.35 -15.57 4.03
CA ILE A 181 3.39 -14.51 3.75
C ILE A 181 3.08 -14.50 2.25
N ARG A 182 1.81 -14.74 1.92
CA ARG A 182 1.34 -14.80 0.53
C ARG A 182 1.06 -13.38 -0.01
N PRO A 183 1.13 -13.19 -1.35
CA PRO A 183 0.73 -11.93 -1.98
C PRO A 183 -0.72 -11.56 -1.64
N MET A 184 -0.95 -10.30 -1.36
CA MET A 184 -2.31 -9.77 -1.32
C MET A 184 -2.87 -9.76 -2.73
N ARG A 185 -4.13 -10.19 -2.86
CA ARG A 185 -4.89 -10.16 -4.13
C ARG A 185 -6.17 -9.39 -3.95
N ALA A 186 -6.50 -8.58 -4.95
CA ALA A 186 -7.73 -7.83 -4.96
C ALA A 186 -8.45 -7.99 -6.30
N ASN A 187 -9.79 -8.15 -6.23
CA ASN A 187 -10.69 -8.03 -7.38
C ASN A 187 -11.52 -6.78 -7.16
N GLN A 188 -11.57 -5.92 -8.16
CA GLN A 188 -12.34 -4.70 -8.13
C GLN A 188 -13.30 -4.65 -9.32
N TYR A 189 -14.54 -4.27 -9.03
CA TYR A 189 -15.61 -4.02 -9.98
C TYR A 189 -16.05 -2.57 -9.83
N SER A 190 -16.30 -1.86 -10.92
CA SER A 190 -16.91 -0.55 -10.88
C SER A 190 -17.92 -0.36 -11.99
N LEU A 191 -18.92 0.47 -11.72
CA LEU A 191 -19.96 0.90 -12.67
C LEU A 191 -20.21 2.39 -12.46
N GLY A 192 -20.12 3.17 -13.53
CA GLY A 192 -20.32 4.61 -13.50
C GLY A 192 -21.25 5.09 -14.60
N GLY A 193 -22.02 6.12 -14.29
CA GLY A 193 -22.84 6.88 -15.23
C GLY A 193 -22.37 8.33 -15.27
N TYR A 194 -22.29 8.90 -16.46
CA TYR A 194 -21.78 10.26 -16.70
C TYR A 194 -22.74 11.03 -17.57
N TYR A 195 -22.89 12.31 -17.30
CA TYR A 195 -23.77 13.20 -18.08
C TYR A 195 -23.08 14.52 -18.34
N THR A 196 -22.95 14.87 -19.63
CA THR A 196 -22.32 16.09 -20.13
C THR A 196 -23.27 16.88 -21.06
N GLY A 197 -24.58 16.56 -21.06
CA GLY A 197 -25.57 17.17 -21.95
C GLY A 197 -25.90 18.64 -21.65
N ILE A 198 -25.48 19.16 -20.49
CA ILE A 198 -25.64 20.58 -20.14
C ILE A 198 -24.30 21.29 -20.38
N ARG A 199 -24.30 22.32 -21.22
CA ARG A 199 -23.09 23.07 -21.58
C ARG A 199 -22.38 23.60 -20.32
N GLY A 200 -21.12 23.20 -20.16
CA GLY A 200 -20.27 23.62 -19.06
C GLY A 200 -20.56 22.92 -17.74
N TRP A 201 -21.34 21.83 -17.74
CA TRP A 201 -21.56 20.98 -16.60
C TRP A 201 -21.21 19.52 -16.92
N GLU A 202 -20.61 18.87 -15.96
CA GLU A 202 -20.31 17.45 -15.97
C GLU A 202 -20.82 16.84 -14.66
N PHE A 203 -21.54 15.73 -14.76
CA PHE A 203 -22.05 14.98 -13.62
C PHE A 203 -21.58 13.54 -13.72
N SER A 204 -21.17 12.97 -12.61
CA SER A 204 -20.90 11.54 -12.52
C SER A 204 -21.48 10.92 -11.26
N ILE A 205 -21.83 9.65 -11.38
CA ILE A 205 -22.15 8.75 -10.29
C ILE A 205 -21.40 7.45 -10.55
N GLU A 206 -20.57 7.03 -9.59
CA GLU A 206 -19.78 5.80 -9.70
C GLU A 206 -19.97 4.94 -8.46
N GLY A 207 -20.20 3.63 -8.67
CA GLY A 207 -20.20 2.63 -7.60
C GLY A 207 -19.04 1.68 -7.79
N TYR A 208 -18.41 1.27 -6.69
CA TYR A 208 -17.36 0.26 -6.72
C TYR A 208 -17.52 -0.79 -5.63
N TYR A 209 -16.99 -1.97 -5.92
CA TYR A 209 -16.85 -3.07 -4.96
C TYR A 209 -15.50 -3.74 -5.12
N LYS A 210 -14.72 -3.81 -4.03
CA LYS A 210 -13.38 -4.40 -3.99
C LYS A 210 -13.32 -5.49 -2.93
N GLN A 211 -12.90 -6.69 -3.35
CA GLN A 211 -12.59 -7.80 -2.46
C GLN A 211 -11.08 -7.98 -2.36
N MET A 212 -10.57 -8.16 -1.15
CA MET A 212 -9.17 -8.37 -0.87
C MET A 212 -8.96 -9.69 -0.12
N ARG A 213 -7.88 -10.40 -0.43
CA ARG A 213 -7.45 -11.64 0.24
C ARG A 213 -5.98 -11.51 0.61
N ASN A 214 -5.59 -12.15 1.71
CA ASN A 214 -4.25 -12.09 2.28
C ASN A 214 -3.86 -10.64 2.61
N VAL A 215 -4.77 -9.87 3.17
CA VAL A 215 -4.50 -8.55 3.73
C VAL A 215 -3.62 -8.76 4.95
N LEU A 216 -2.46 -8.11 4.97
CA LEU A 216 -1.50 -8.27 6.04
C LEU A 216 -1.73 -7.21 7.10
N GLU A 217 -1.88 -7.63 8.35
CA GLU A 217 -2.07 -6.76 9.51
C GLU A 217 -1.30 -7.29 10.70
N TYR A 218 -1.04 -6.43 11.68
CA TYR A 218 -0.50 -6.88 12.95
C TYR A 218 -1.54 -7.63 13.77
N GLN A 219 -1.10 -8.67 14.46
CA GLN A 219 -1.92 -9.38 15.43
C GLN A 219 -2.29 -8.45 16.59
N ASN A 220 -3.48 -8.63 17.15
CA ASN A 220 -3.93 -7.85 18.27
C ASN A 220 -3.04 -8.06 19.52
N GLY A 221 -2.67 -6.96 20.18
CA GLY A 221 -1.88 -7.01 21.42
C GLY A 221 -0.38 -7.20 21.24
N VAL A 222 0.14 -7.16 20.03
CA VAL A 222 1.57 -7.32 19.77
C VAL A 222 2.33 -6.04 20.14
N SER A 223 3.40 -6.21 20.93
CA SER A 223 4.32 -5.12 21.25
C SER A 223 5.44 -5.01 20.21
N PHE A 224 5.76 -3.76 19.84
CA PHE A 224 6.87 -3.43 18.94
C PHE A 224 8.18 -3.17 19.70
N PHE A 225 8.07 -2.79 20.98
CA PHE A 225 9.19 -2.42 21.80
C PHE A 225 9.65 -3.60 22.66
N GLY A 226 10.97 -3.86 22.69
CA GLY A 226 11.57 -4.87 23.57
C GLY A 226 11.28 -6.34 23.22
N SER A 227 10.71 -6.61 22.05
CA SER A 227 10.41 -7.97 21.60
C SER A 227 11.54 -8.48 20.70
N SER A 228 12.10 -9.65 21.05
CA SER A 228 13.06 -10.38 20.22
C SER A 228 12.40 -11.20 19.10
N THR A 229 11.07 -11.17 19.01
CA THR A 229 10.28 -11.97 18.08
C THR A 229 10.38 -11.38 16.67
N ASN A 230 10.57 -12.25 15.68
CA ASN A 230 10.62 -11.88 14.27
C ASN A 230 9.32 -11.19 13.85
N TRP A 231 9.39 -10.15 13.02
CA TRP A 231 8.23 -9.41 12.53
C TRP A 231 7.19 -10.31 11.82
N GLU A 232 7.61 -11.38 11.15
CA GLU A 232 6.70 -12.34 10.51
C GLU A 232 5.75 -13.05 11.50
N GLU A 233 6.17 -13.20 12.74
CA GLU A 233 5.36 -13.83 13.80
C GLU A 233 4.37 -12.86 14.44
N LYS A 234 4.53 -11.57 14.17
CA LYS A 234 3.68 -10.49 14.69
C LYS A 234 2.51 -10.14 13.77
N VAL A 235 2.43 -10.77 12.60
CA VAL A 235 1.46 -10.45 11.56
C VAL A 235 0.55 -11.63 11.25
N GLU A 236 -0.62 -11.30 10.75
CA GLU A 236 -1.59 -12.28 10.26
C GLU A 236 -2.18 -11.86 8.92
N MET A 237 -2.66 -12.84 8.15
CA MET A 237 -3.27 -12.64 6.85
C MET A 237 -4.78 -12.80 6.95
N GLY A 238 -5.49 -11.73 6.66
CA GLY A 238 -6.94 -11.65 6.68
C GLY A 238 -7.58 -11.47 5.31
N LYS A 239 -8.84 -11.08 5.35
CA LYS A 239 -9.65 -10.70 4.19
C LYS A 239 -10.14 -9.28 4.37
N GLY A 240 -10.36 -8.58 3.25
CA GLY A 240 -10.94 -7.25 3.29
C GLY A 240 -11.96 -7.06 2.19
N ARG A 241 -12.85 -6.12 2.38
CA ARG A 241 -13.74 -5.61 1.36
C ARG A 241 -13.91 -4.11 1.49
N SER A 242 -14.06 -3.45 0.36
CA SER A 242 -14.35 -2.02 0.30
C SER A 242 -15.41 -1.80 -0.76
N MET A 243 -16.39 -0.95 -0.47
CA MET A 243 -17.43 -0.56 -1.40
C MET A 243 -17.80 0.89 -1.19
N GLY A 244 -18.26 1.56 -2.24
CA GLY A 244 -18.68 2.93 -2.13
C GLY A 244 -19.45 3.41 -3.34
N ILE A 245 -20.09 4.57 -3.16
CA ILE A 245 -20.74 5.33 -4.20
C ILE A 245 -20.18 6.75 -4.15
N GLU A 246 -19.80 7.27 -5.30
CA GLU A 246 -19.19 8.59 -5.47
C GLU A 246 -20.06 9.42 -6.42
N PHE A 247 -20.32 10.66 -6.05
CA PHE A 247 -21.05 11.64 -6.85
C PHE A 247 -20.14 12.82 -7.12
N MET A 248 -20.16 13.33 -8.33
CA MET A 248 -19.48 14.56 -8.70
C MET A 248 -20.36 15.43 -9.60
N ALA A 249 -20.35 16.73 -9.35
CA ALA A 249 -20.88 17.76 -10.23
C ALA A 249 -19.81 18.82 -10.44
N GLN A 250 -19.41 19.04 -11.69
CA GLN A 250 -18.38 20.00 -12.07
C GLN A 250 -18.94 21.03 -13.05
N LYS A 251 -18.64 22.29 -12.79
CA LYS A 251 -18.93 23.41 -13.70
C LYS A 251 -17.63 23.96 -14.26
N THR A 252 -17.45 23.87 -15.57
CA THR A 252 -16.20 24.21 -16.26
C THR A 252 -16.24 25.55 -17.00
N ILE A 253 -17.45 26.09 -17.26
CA ILE A 253 -17.66 27.32 -18.04
C ILE A 253 -18.48 28.35 -17.25
N GLY A 254 -18.15 29.64 -17.40
CA GLY A 254 -18.85 30.77 -16.81
C GLY A 254 -18.00 31.64 -15.90
N LYS A 255 -18.62 32.68 -15.29
CA LYS A 255 -17.91 33.56 -14.33
C LYS A 255 -17.51 32.84 -13.04
N THR A 256 -18.24 31.81 -12.67
CA THR A 256 -17.95 30.96 -11.53
C THR A 256 -17.79 29.52 -12.02
N THR A 257 -16.64 28.91 -11.73
CA THR A 257 -16.34 27.52 -12.03
C THR A 257 -16.00 26.81 -10.73
N GLY A 258 -16.13 25.49 -10.68
CA GLY A 258 -15.83 24.69 -9.49
C GLY A 258 -16.43 23.30 -9.58
N TRP A 259 -16.30 22.55 -8.52
CA TRP A 259 -16.83 21.19 -8.41
C TRP A 259 -17.35 20.92 -6.99
N LEU A 260 -18.27 19.99 -6.91
CA LEU A 260 -18.78 19.40 -5.69
C LEU A 260 -18.65 17.89 -5.81
N ALA A 261 -18.03 17.23 -4.84
CA ALA A 261 -17.98 15.79 -4.77
C ALA A 261 -18.47 15.29 -3.42
N TYR A 262 -19.12 14.13 -3.44
CA TYR A 262 -19.56 13.43 -2.24
C TYR A 262 -19.30 11.94 -2.38
N THR A 263 -18.68 11.34 -1.37
CA THR A 263 -18.37 9.91 -1.33
C THR A 263 -19.00 9.28 -0.10
N LEU A 264 -19.73 8.19 -0.30
CA LEU A 264 -20.19 7.29 0.74
C LEU A 264 -19.47 5.96 0.57
N ALA A 265 -18.61 5.60 1.52
CA ALA A 265 -17.81 4.39 1.42
C ALA A 265 -17.78 3.60 2.74
N LYS A 266 -17.61 2.29 2.61
CA LYS A 266 -17.40 1.36 3.71
C LYS A 266 -16.24 0.44 3.38
N ALA A 267 -15.33 0.25 4.35
CA ALA A 267 -14.24 -0.72 4.29
C ALA A 267 -14.23 -1.57 5.55
N ASP A 268 -14.18 -2.87 5.38
CA ASP A 268 -14.11 -3.86 6.46
C ASP A 268 -12.90 -4.78 6.23
N ARG A 269 -12.25 -5.19 7.33
CA ARG A 269 -11.18 -6.19 7.36
C ARG A 269 -11.50 -7.25 8.42
N GLN A 270 -11.12 -8.50 8.13
CA GLN A 270 -11.34 -9.67 8.98
C GLN A 270 -10.13 -10.60 8.91
#